data_bf62cab644af1bc92228574c8565e978
#
_entry.id   bf62cab644af1bc92228574c8565e978
#
_cell.length_a   1.000
_cell.length_b   1.000
_cell.length_c   1.000
_cell.angle_alpha   90.00
_cell.angle_beta   90.00
_cell.angle_gamma   90.00
#
_symmetry.space_group_name_H-M   'P 1'
#
loop_
_entity.id
_entity.type
_entity.pdbx_description
1 polymer ?
#
loop_
_entity_poly.entity_id
_entity_poly.type
_entity_poly.pdbx_seq_one_letter_code
_entity_poly.pdbx_strand_id
1 'polypeptide(L)'
;MSVGISTACFYPAATEEALRCVAEAGANVTEVFFNSPSELEPDFLRRISSIASDSGIRIRSIHPFTSFAEGYILFSQYERRFDDYREFYKKYYAAASAIGAKIVVLHGAKLPVNISTDEYAERLSLLVRDAQEQGIILAQENVVHHNGQTPELMNELKARLGANFHMVLDIKQAYLAGVDPIEFFREFSDNICHIHLSDHDENHKCMPPFDGKFDFAALFSLMKENKYSDDCVIELYRSGFERIDQLTDSMHMLERLY
;
A
#
# COMPACT_ATOMS: atom_id res chain seq x y z
N MET A 1 -13.20 10.82 2.65
CA MET A 1 -12.55 9.61 2.10
C MET A 1 -12.85 9.54 0.60
N SER A 2 -11.88 9.15 -0.21
CA SER A 2 -12.09 8.84 -1.64
C SER A 2 -11.62 7.41 -1.91
N VAL A 3 -12.22 6.78 -2.92
CA VAL A 3 -11.73 5.52 -3.46
C VAL A 3 -10.99 5.80 -4.77
N GLY A 4 -9.81 5.24 -4.94
CA GLY A 4 -8.99 5.40 -6.13
C GLY A 4 -8.57 4.08 -6.75
N ILE A 5 -7.63 4.16 -7.68
CA ILE A 5 -7.07 2.99 -8.37
C ILE A 5 -5.55 3.07 -8.31
N SER A 6 -4.88 1.98 -7.92
CA SER A 6 -3.42 1.88 -7.96
C SER A 6 -2.91 1.72 -9.39
N THR A 7 -1.79 2.39 -9.72
CA THR A 7 -1.10 2.18 -11.01
C THR A 7 -0.61 0.75 -11.18
N ALA A 8 -0.45 -0.01 -10.08
CA ALA A 8 -0.12 -1.44 -10.10
C ALA A 8 -1.11 -2.28 -10.94
N CYS A 9 -2.39 -1.85 -11.01
CA CYS A 9 -3.42 -2.53 -11.82
C CYS A 9 -3.05 -2.61 -13.32
N PHE A 10 -2.19 -1.73 -13.79
CA PHE A 10 -1.84 -1.61 -15.22
C PHE A 10 -0.46 -2.19 -15.56
N TYR A 11 0.27 -2.74 -14.57
CA TYR A 11 1.55 -3.39 -14.85
C TYR A 11 1.39 -4.49 -15.94
N PRO A 12 2.25 -4.58 -16.97
CA PRO A 12 3.57 -3.96 -17.12
C PRO A 12 3.60 -2.63 -17.92
N ALA A 13 2.50 -1.88 -18.01
CA ALA A 13 2.56 -0.55 -18.61
C ALA A 13 3.55 0.35 -17.87
N ALA A 14 4.19 1.29 -18.58
CA ALA A 14 5.04 2.29 -17.93
C ALA A 14 4.24 3.10 -16.90
N THR A 15 4.87 3.50 -15.81
CA THR A 15 4.20 4.16 -14.68
C THR A 15 3.42 5.41 -15.09
N GLU A 16 3.97 6.22 -16.01
CA GLU A 16 3.26 7.38 -16.56
C GLU A 16 2.04 7.03 -17.42
N GLU A 17 2.09 5.91 -18.14
CA GLU A 17 0.94 5.42 -18.91
C GLU A 17 -0.12 4.81 -17.98
N ALA A 18 0.31 4.05 -16.97
CA ALA A 18 -0.57 3.54 -15.93
C ALA A 18 -1.33 4.67 -15.22
N LEU A 19 -0.66 5.79 -14.91
CA LEU A 19 -1.29 6.96 -14.30
C LEU A 19 -2.31 7.62 -15.26
N ARG A 20 -2.07 7.63 -16.57
CA ARG A 20 -3.08 8.08 -17.55
C ARG A 20 -4.29 7.16 -17.60
N CYS A 21 -4.08 5.83 -17.52
CA CYS A 21 -5.20 4.89 -17.43
C CYS A 21 -6.04 5.10 -16.16
N VAL A 22 -5.39 5.44 -15.03
CA VAL A 22 -6.09 5.83 -13.79
C VAL A 22 -6.95 7.08 -14.02
N ALA A 23 -6.40 8.08 -14.74
CA ALA A 23 -7.13 9.29 -15.10
C ALA A 23 -8.34 8.99 -16.01
N GLU A 24 -8.16 8.16 -17.03
CA GLU A 24 -9.21 7.71 -17.94
C GLU A 24 -10.32 6.94 -17.23
N ALA A 25 -9.99 6.19 -16.19
CA ALA A 25 -10.95 5.53 -15.31
C ALA A 25 -11.73 6.50 -14.40
N GLY A 26 -11.39 7.78 -14.40
CA GLY A 26 -12.08 8.82 -13.63
C GLY A 26 -11.71 8.88 -12.15
N ALA A 27 -10.66 8.22 -11.73
CA ALA A 27 -10.20 8.26 -10.34
C ALA A 27 -9.61 9.63 -9.99
N ASN A 28 -9.93 10.15 -8.80
CA ASN A 28 -9.41 11.42 -8.27
C ASN A 28 -8.30 11.21 -7.22
N VAL A 29 -8.01 9.98 -6.86
CA VAL A 29 -6.93 9.59 -5.98
C VAL A 29 -6.26 8.33 -6.50
N THR A 30 -4.95 8.20 -6.27
CA THR A 30 -4.16 7.04 -6.72
C THR A 30 -3.03 6.71 -5.76
N GLU A 31 -2.56 5.47 -5.87
CA GLU A 31 -1.25 5.03 -5.47
C GLU A 31 -0.35 4.88 -6.68
N VAL A 32 0.89 5.36 -6.60
CA VAL A 32 1.89 5.19 -7.66
C VAL A 32 2.82 4.05 -7.29
N PHE A 33 2.78 2.97 -8.07
CA PHE A 33 3.73 1.89 -7.99
C PHE A 33 4.94 2.22 -8.88
N PHE A 34 6.09 2.51 -8.26
CA PHE A 34 7.34 2.68 -8.99
C PHE A 34 7.90 1.34 -9.45
N ASN A 35 8.45 1.28 -10.66
CA ASN A 35 8.96 0.05 -11.26
C ASN A 35 10.47 0.05 -11.50
N SER A 36 11.14 1.20 -11.35
CA SER A 36 12.54 1.36 -11.72
C SER A 36 13.23 2.48 -10.92
N PRO A 37 14.56 2.38 -10.66
CA PRO A 37 15.31 3.45 -10.01
C PRO A 37 15.26 4.80 -10.75
N SER A 38 15.18 4.78 -12.07
CA SER A 38 15.11 6.00 -12.89
C SER A 38 13.79 6.78 -12.71
N GLU A 39 12.75 6.11 -12.20
CA GLU A 39 11.47 6.74 -11.87
C GLU A 39 11.53 7.58 -10.59
N LEU A 40 12.60 7.46 -9.80
CA LEU A 40 12.85 8.30 -8.63
C LEU A 40 13.62 9.59 -8.97
N GLU A 41 14.01 9.76 -10.22
CA GLU A 41 14.78 10.93 -10.66
C GLU A 41 13.87 12.17 -10.84
N PRO A 42 14.39 13.40 -10.59
CA PRO A 42 13.57 14.62 -10.58
C PRO A 42 12.77 14.88 -11.86
N ASP A 43 13.33 14.53 -13.03
CA ASP A 43 12.65 14.73 -14.31
C ASP A 43 11.41 13.85 -14.46
N PHE A 44 11.52 12.60 -14.01
CA PHE A 44 10.41 11.67 -14.02
C PHE A 44 9.32 12.09 -13.00
N LEU A 45 9.74 12.48 -11.79
CA LEU A 45 8.83 12.96 -10.75
C LEU A 45 8.05 14.19 -11.20
N ARG A 46 8.68 15.13 -11.90
CA ARG A 46 7.98 16.28 -12.50
C ARG A 46 6.94 15.83 -13.53
N ARG A 47 7.27 14.83 -14.36
CA ARG A 47 6.32 14.26 -15.35
C ARG A 47 5.11 13.66 -14.66
N ILE A 48 5.30 12.83 -13.63
CA ILE A 48 4.20 12.23 -12.85
C ILE A 48 3.35 13.31 -12.18
N SER A 49 3.98 14.32 -11.57
CA SER A 49 3.26 15.44 -10.96
C SER A 49 2.43 16.22 -11.97
N SER A 50 2.96 16.46 -13.19
CA SER A 50 2.22 17.14 -14.25
C SER A 50 0.99 16.32 -14.69
N ILE A 51 1.16 15.01 -14.96
CA ILE A 51 0.03 14.15 -15.37
C ILE A 51 -1.05 14.15 -14.28
N ALA A 52 -0.67 13.99 -13.01
CA ALA A 52 -1.60 13.98 -11.90
C ALA A 52 -2.34 15.31 -11.77
N SER A 53 -1.62 16.43 -11.84
CA SER A 53 -2.19 17.79 -11.77
C SER A 53 -3.14 18.08 -12.92
N ASP A 54 -2.73 17.77 -14.16
CA ASP A 54 -3.51 18.02 -15.37
C ASP A 54 -4.81 17.19 -15.39
N SER A 55 -4.80 16.04 -14.71
CA SER A 55 -5.96 15.15 -14.59
C SER A 55 -6.76 15.34 -13.31
N GLY A 56 -6.33 16.25 -12.41
CA GLY A 56 -6.99 16.46 -11.12
C GLY A 56 -6.85 15.30 -10.13
N ILE A 57 -5.85 14.45 -10.31
CA ILE A 57 -5.59 13.28 -9.46
C ILE A 57 -4.67 13.66 -8.31
N ARG A 58 -5.03 13.25 -7.10
CA ARG A 58 -4.16 13.35 -5.91
C ARG A 58 -3.43 12.02 -5.70
N ILE A 59 -2.10 12.05 -5.65
CA ILE A 59 -1.29 10.88 -5.31
C ILE A 59 -1.28 10.74 -3.78
N ARG A 60 -1.88 9.67 -3.26
CA ARG A 60 -1.99 9.42 -1.82
C ARG A 60 -0.77 8.70 -1.28
N SER A 61 -0.33 7.67 -1.97
CA SER A 61 0.72 6.75 -1.56
C SER A 61 1.64 6.40 -2.71
N ILE A 62 2.82 5.88 -2.37
CA ILE A 62 3.70 5.21 -3.33
C ILE A 62 4.01 3.79 -2.86
N HIS A 63 4.20 2.91 -3.82
CA HIS A 63 4.66 1.55 -3.59
C HIS A 63 6.06 1.36 -4.18
N PRO A 64 7.07 0.97 -3.38
CA PRO A 64 8.43 0.74 -3.85
C PRO A 64 8.56 -0.47 -4.77
N PHE A 65 9.32 -0.37 -5.85
CA PHE A 65 9.63 -1.53 -6.71
C PHE A 65 10.52 -2.57 -6.02
N THR A 66 11.17 -2.20 -4.92
CA THR A 66 12.04 -3.10 -4.13
C THR A 66 11.26 -3.95 -3.11
N SER A 67 9.96 -3.81 -3.01
CA SER A 67 9.11 -4.47 -2.02
C SER A 67 9.30 -6.00 -1.98
N PHE A 68 9.50 -6.66 -3.14
CA PHE A 68 9.76 -8.09 -3.22
C PHE A 68 11.09 -8.53 -2.56
N ALA A 69 12.03 -7.61 -2.38
CA ALA A 69 13.38 -7.87 -1.89
C ALA A 69 13.62 -7.39 -0.45
N GLU A 70 12.68 -6.70 0.18
CA GLU A 70 12.84 -6.07 1.51
C GLU A 70 13.32 -7.03 2.58
N GLY A 71 12.85 -8.28 2.56
CA GLY A 71 13.34 -9.33 3.47
C GLY A 71 14.84 -9.59 3.36
N TYR A 72 15.45 -9.36 2.21
CA TYR A 72 16.89 -9.57 1.97
C TYR A 72 17.71 -8.30 2.14
N ILE A 73 17.12 -7.14 1.93
CA ILE A 73 17.83 -5.86 1.91
C ILE A 73 17.70 -5.12 3.25
N LEU A 74 16.52 -5.09 3.85
CA LEU A 74 16.26 -4.36 5.09
C LEU A 74 16.24 -5.28 6.33
N PHE A 75 15.79 -6.52 6.18
CA PHE A 75 15.52 -7.42 7.31
C PHE A 75 16.41 -8.68 7.31
N SER A 76 17.53 -8.69 6.60
CA SER A 76 18.51 -9.77 6.64
C SER A 76 19.50 -9.57 7.78
N GLN A 77 20.19 -10.66 8.19
CA GLN A 77 21.26 -10.59 9.19
C GLN A 77 22.53 -9.86 8.71
N TYR A 78 22.59 -9.41 7.47
CA TYR A 78 23.75 -8.70 6.93
C TYR A 78 23.58 -7.20 7.12
N GLU A 79 24.14 -6.65 8.20
CA GLU A 79 23.96 -5.26 8.66
C GLU A 79 24.18 -4.21 7.59
N ARG A 80 25.27 -4.33 6.79
CA ARG A 80 25.55 -3.36 5.72
C ARG A 80 24.44 -3.26 4.67
N ARG A 81 23.66 -4.34 4.45
CA ARG A 81 22.51 -4.25 3.55
C ARG A 81 21.46 -3.32 4.11
N PHE A 82 21.21 -3.43 5.41
CA PHE A 82 20.27 -2.52 6.07
C PHE A 82 20.72 -1.07 5.95
N ASP A 83 22.01 -0.78 6.26
CA ASP A 83 22.54 0.58 6.19
C ASP A 83 22.46 1.14 4.78
N ASP A 84 22.93 0.41 3.76
CA ASP A 84 22.91 0.83 2.37
C ASP A 84 21.50 1.05 1.83
N TYR A 85 20.55 0.14 2.16
CA TYR A 85 19.20 0.25 1.67
C TYR A 85 18.33 1.20 2.48
N ARG A 86 18.63 1.44 3.74
CA ARG A 86 18.06 2.53 4.51
C ARG A 86 18.37 3.88 3.84
N GLU A 87 19.62 4.09 3.39
CA GLU A 87 19.97 5.28 2.60
C GLU A 87 19.25 5.33 1.25
N PHE A 88 19.09 4.17 0.60
CA PHE A 88 18.32 4.10 -0.64
C PHE A 88 16.83 4.41 -0.42
N TYR A 89 16.23 3.99 0.69
CA TYR A 89 14.83 4.25 1.02
C TYR A 89 14.53 5.75 1.21
N LYS A 90 15.51 6.55 1.60
CA LYS A 90 15.37 8.02 1.63
C LYS A 90 15.04 8.61 0.25
N LYS A 91 15.43 7.94 -0.84
CA LYS A 91 15.02 8.35 -2.20
C LYS A 91 13.52 8.13 -2.42
N TYR A 92 12.94 7.05 -1.89
CA TYR A 92 11.49 6.86 -1.94
C TYR A 92 10.76 7.93 -1.14
N TYR A 93 11.23 8.27 0.06
CA TYR A 93 10.61 9.32 0.87
C TYR A 93 10.69 10.68 0.18
N ALA A 94 11.85 11.01 -0.39
CA ALA A 94 12.03 12.24 -1.17
C ALA A 94 11.13 12.26 -2.41
N ALA A 95 11.03 11.14 -3.13
CA ALA A 95 10.16 11.00 -4.30
C ALA A 95 8.68 11.15 -3.92
N ALA A 96 8.23 10.48 -2.86
CA ALA A 96 6.87 10.63 -2.32
C ALA A 96 6.55 12.09 -1.97
N SER A 97 7.45 12.74 -1.24
CA SER A 97 7.30 14.16 -0.88
C SER A 97 7.24 15.05 -2.13
N ALA A 98 8.10 14.80 -3.14
CA ALA A 98 8.15 15.60 -4.37
C ALA A 98 6.87 15.53 -5.21
N ILE A 99 6.16 14.39 -5.21
CA ILE A 99 4.90 14.21 -5.94
C ILE A 99 3.66 14.44 -5.06
N GLY A 100 3.85 14.88 -3.80
CA GLY A 100 2.76 15.21 -2.86
C GLY A 100 2.13 14.01 -2.16
N ALA A 101 2.66 12.79 -2.34
CA ALA A 101 2.23 11.61 -1.60
C ALA A 101 2.57 11.73 -0.11
N LYS A 102 1.84 10.99 0.74
CA LYS A 102 1.99 11.02 2.19
C LYS A 102 2.39 9.69 2.79
N ILE A 103 2.24 8.61 2.05
CA ILE A 103 2.46 7.25 2.52
C ILE A 103 3.43 6.54 1.59
N VAL A 104 4.37 5.80 2.18
CA VAL A 104 5.20 4.80 1.50
C VAL A 104 4.84 3.43 2.07
N VAL A 105 4.46 2.50 1.19
CA VAL A 105 4.11 1.13 1.57
C VAL A 105 5.36 0.30 1.80
N LEU A 106 5.38 -0.51 2.85
CA LEU A 106 6.46 -1.43 3.19
C LEU A 106 5.91 -2.85 3.33
N HIS A 107 6.42 -3.82 2.56
CA HIS A 107 6.05 -5.23 2.72
C HIS A 107 6.71 -5.87 3.94
N GLY A 108 7.94 -5.46 4.26
CA GLY A 108 8.71 -5.98 5.39
C GLY A 108 9.41 -7.32 5.11
N ALA A 109 9.63 -8.10 6.15
CA ALA A 109 10.43 -9.32 6.09
C ALA A 109 9.65 -10.50 5.52
N LYS A 110 10.14 -11.07 4.41
CA LYS A 110 9.58 -12.28 3.82
C LYS A 110 9.98 -13.53 4.62
N LEU A 111 9.03 -14.44 4.83
CA LEU A 111 9.25 -15.70 5.51
C LEU A 111 9.94 -16.76 4.61
N PRO A 112 10.80 -17.64 5.16
CA PRO A 112 11.29 -17.58 6.53
C PRO A 112 12.35 -16.50 6.70
N VAL A 113 12.22 -15.70 7.75
CA VAL A 113 13.21 -14.67 8.07
C VAL A 113 13.92 -15.04 9.37
N ASN A 114 15.21 -14.78 9.43
CA ASN A 114 16.05 -15.07 10.59
C ASN A 114 16.43 -13.73 11.28
N ILE A 115 15.41 -12.99 11.70
CA ILE A 115 15.54 -11.75 12.46
C ILE A 115 14.61 -11.82 13.67
N SER A 116 15.07 -11.38 14.83
CA SER A 116 14.23 -11.30 16.00
C SER A 116 13.20 -10.16 15.86
N THR A 117 12.08 -10.25 16.60
CA THR A 117 11.08 -9.18 16.62
C THR A 117 11.67 -7.86 17.13
N ASP A 118 12.58 -7.93 18.10
CA ASP A 118 13.22 -6.74 18.65
C ASP A 118 14.09 -6.03 17.60
N GLU A 119 14.93 -6.78 16.87
CA GLU A 119 15.75 -6.26 15.79
C GLU A 119 14.88 -5.74 14.62
N TYR A 120 13.80 -6.46 14.29
CA TYR A 120 12.84 -5.98 13.30
C TYR A 120 12.23 -4.64 13.69
N ALA A 121 11.75 -4.51 14.93
CA ALA A 121 11.16 -3.28 15.44
C ALA A 121 12.17 -2.13 15.50
N GLU A 122 13.43 -2.40 15.87
CA GLU A 122 14.50 -1.42 15.85
C GLU A 122 14.75 -0.88 14.44
N ARG A 123 14.90 -1.77 13.45
CA ARG A 123 15.11 -1.38 12.04
C ARG A 123 13.91 -0.62 11.48
N LEU A 124 12.69 -1.10 11.75
CA LEU A 124 11.47 -0.41 11.35
C LEU A 124 11.40 0.99 11.98
N SER A 125 11.75 1.14 13.26
CA SER A 125 11.80 2.44 13.96
C SER A 125 12.76 3.42 13.28
N LEU A 126 13.93 2.93 12.80
CA LEU A 126 14.89 3.76 12.08
C LEU A 126 14.34 4.21 10.72
N LEU A 127 13.67 3.31 9.98
CA LEU A 127 13.04 3.62 8.69
C LEU A 127 11.87 4.61 8.86
N VAL A 128 11.05 4.42 9.89
CA VAL A 128 9.93 5.32 10.21
C VAL A 128 10.44 6.72 10.54
N ARG A 129 11.52 6.85 11.33
CA ARG A 129 12.12 8.14 11.64
C ARG A 129 12.62 8.86 10.39
N ASP A 130 13.34 8.15 9.50
CA ASP A 130 13.84 8.73 8.26
C ASP A 130 12.68 9.20 7.34
N ALA A 131 11.57 8.46 7.32
CA ALA A 131 10.35 8.86 6.60
C ALA A 131 9.73 10.13 7.19
N GLN A 132 9.60 10.19 8.51
CA GLN A 132 9.04 11.34 9.24
C GLN A 132 9.85 12.62 9.01
N GLU A 133 11.18 12.54 8.88
CA GLU A 133 12.04 13.68 8.53
C GLU A 133 11.67 14.31 7.18
N GLN A 134 11.04 13.56 6.29
CA GLN A 134 10.54 14.01 4.98
C GLN A 134 9.02 14.30 5.00
N GLY A 135 8.36 14.22 6.17
CA GLY A 135 6.92 14.39 6.31
C GLY A 135 6.10 13.24 5.70
N ILE A 136 6.68 12.04 5.68
CA ILE A 136 6.12 10.81 5.09
C ILE A 136 5.78 9.81 6.20
N ILE A 137 4.69 9.10 6.02
CA ILE A 137 4.30 7.94 6.82
C ILE A 137 4.84 6.69 6.12
N LEU A 138 5.66 5.89 6.82
CA LEU A 138 6.00 4.54 6.38
C LEU A 138 4.97 3.59 6.99
N ALA A 139 4.23 2.86 6.16
CA ALA A 139 3.16 1.98 6.59
C ALA A 139 3.44 0.52 6.23
N GLN A 140 3.43 -0.35 7.25
CA GLN A 140 3.63 -1.80 7.09
C GLN A 140 2.37 -2.44 6.50
N GLU A 141 2.49 -3.13 5.37
CA GLU A 141 1.40 -3.90 4.76
C GLU A 141 1.35 -5.34 5.32
N ASN A 142 0.14 -5.91 5.41
CA ASN A 142 -0.13 -7.29 5.87
C ASN A 142 0.11 -8.34 4.78
N VAL A 143 1.27 -8.35 4.17
CA VAL A 143 1.57 -9.21 3.00
C VAL A 143 1.70 -10.69 3.38
N VAL A 144 0.98 -11.56 2.64
CA VAL A 144 1.07 -13.02 2.79
C VAL A 144 2.50 -13.52 2.56
N HIS A 145 2.92 -14.53 3.32
CA HIS A 145 4.30 -15.03 3.37
C HIS A 145 5.36 -14.03 3.88
N HIS A 146 4.90 -12.94 4.51
CA HIS A 146 5.75 -12.02 5.25
C HIS A 146 5.41 -12.06 6.74
N ASN A 147 6.30 -11.55 7.57
CA ASN A 147 6.10 -11.54 9.03
C ASN A 147 4.83 -10.79 9.44
N GLY A 148 4.44 -9.76 8.69
CA GLY A 148 3.24 -8.95 8.93
C GLY A 148 1.93 -9.58 8.46
N GLN A 149 1.92 -10.82 7.97
CA GLN A 149 0.71 -11.46 7.41
C GLN A 149 -0.40 -11.71 8.43
N THR A 150 -0.07 -11.77 9.72
CA THR A 150 -1.02 -12.04 10.80
C THR A 150 -0.93 -11.01 11.92
N PRO A 151 -1.97 -10.91 12.80
CA PRO A 151 -2.01 -9.91 13.86
C PRO A 151 -0.87 -9.99 14.89
N GLU A 152 -0.25 -11.15 15.09
CA GLU A 152 0.72 -11.36 16.17
C GLU A 152 1.89 -10.38 16.11
N LEU A 153 2.62 -10.35 14.97
CA LEU A 153 3.73 -9.42 14.82
C LEU A 153 3.25 -7.97 14.81
N MET A 154 2.11 -7.69 14.16
CA MET A 154 1.57 -6.34 14.08
C MET A 154 1.27 -5.77 15.48
N ASN A 155 0.74 -6.58 16.38
CA ASN A 155 0.52 -6.22 17.79
C ASN A 155 1.83 -5.94 18.53
N GLU A 156 2.86 -6.76 18.30
CA GLU A 156 4.17 -6.55 18.90
C GLU A 156 4.83 -5.25 18.38
N LEU A 157 4.70 -4.95 17.09
CA LEU A 157 5.21 -3.70 16.51
C LEU A 157 4.44 -2.49 17.03
N LYS A 158 3.10 -2.58 17.11
CA LYS A 158 2.24 -1.55 17.70
C LYS A 158 2.66 -1.26 19.15
N ALA A 159 2.93 -2.28 19.95
CA ALA A 159 3.35 -2.13 21.33
C ALA A 159 4.72 -1.44 21.46
N ARG A 160 5.65 -1.67 20.52
CA ARG A 160 7.01 -1.09 20.55
C ARG A 160 7.10 0.30 19.94
N LEU A 161 6.39 0.56 18.84
CA LEU A 161 6.46 1.82 18.09
C LEU A 161 5.37 2.83 18.53
N GLY A 162 4.30 2.36 19.17
CA GLY A 162 3.21 3.20 19.64
C GLY A 162 2.54 3.99 18.52
N ALA A 163 2.40 5.31 18.69
CA ALA A 163 1.77 6.19 17.70
C ALA A 163 2.53 6.33 16.38
N ASN A 164 3.76 5.81 16.29
CA ASN A 164 4.57 5.83 15.07
C ASN A 164 4.35 4.58 14.21
N PHE A 165 3.55 3.62 14.69
CA PHE A 165 3.22 2.41 13.93
C PHE A 165 2.01 2.65 13.05
N HIS A 166 2.21 2.57 11.73
CA HIS A 166 1.16 2.70 10.72
C HIS A 166 1.10 1.46 9.84
N MET A 167 -0.09 1.17 9.34
CA MET A 167 -0.36 -0.01 8.54
C MET A 167 -1.13 0.30 7.27
N VAL A 168 -0.90 -0.55 6.26
CA VAL A 168 -1.78 -0.73 5.11
C VAL A 168 -2.52 -2.04 5.28
N LEU A 169 -3.84 -2.03 5.19
CA LEU A 169 -4.66 -3.23 5.09
C LEU A 169 -4.87 -3.58 3.63
N ASP A 170 -4.32 -4.69 3.17
CA ASP A 170 -4.66 -5.31 1.88
C ASP A 170 -5.61 -6.49 2.12
N ILE A 171 -6.83 -6.39 1.56
CA ILE A 171 -7.89 -7.41 1.69
C ILE A 171 -7.46 -8.75 1.10
N LYS A 172 -6.83 -8.74 -0.07
CA LYS A 172 -6.31 -9.93 -0.76
C LYS A 172 -5.26 -10.64 0.08
N GLN A 173 -4.33 -9.88 0.65
CA GLN A 173 -3.25 -10.43 1.47
C GLN A 173 -3.78 -11.05 2.77
N ALA A 174 -4.73 -10.39 3.43
CA ALA A 174 -5.39 -10.93 4.62
C ALA A 174 -6.11 -12.25 4.28
N TYR A 175 -6.92 -12.27 3.21
CA TYR A 175 -7.61 -13.47 2.75
C TYR A 175 -6.65 -14.62 2.45
N LEU A 176 -5.54 -14.35 1.74
CA LEU A 176 -4.51 -15.35 1.42
C LEU A 176 -3.80 -15.90 2.66
N ALA A 177 -3.66 -15.07 3.70
CA ALA A 177 -3.09 -15.47 4.99
C ALA A 177 -4.09 -16.22 5.89
N GLY A 178 -5.36 -16.34 5.47
CA GLY A 178 -6.43 -16.96 6.26
C GLY A 178 -6.91 -16.08 7.42
N VAL A 179 -6.70 -14.77 7.32
CA VAL A 179 -7.14 -13.75 8.29
C VAL A 179 -8.35 -13.03 7.74
N ASP A 180 -9.38 -12.83 8.56
CA ASP A 180 -10.56 -12.03 8.18
C ASP A 180 -10.18 -10.56 8.11
N PRO A 181 -10.31 -9.89 6.93
CA PRO A 181 -9.93 -8.48 6.78
C PRO A 181 -10.77 -7.53 7.65
N ILE A 182 -12.02 -7.88 7.95
CA ILE A 182 -12.92 -7.07 8.80
C ILE A 182 -12.45 -7.14 10.25
N GLU A 183 -12.11 -8.32 10.75
CA GLU A 183 -11.55 -8.48 12.09
C GLU A 183 -10.17 -7.80 12.20
N PHE A 184 -9.34 -7.91 11.14
CA PHE A 184 -8.05 -7.21 11.08
C PHE A 184 -8.23 -5.68 11.15
N PHE A 185 -9.19 -5.13 10.41
CA PHE A 185 -9.51 -3.70 10.49
C PHE A 185 -9.99 -3.32 11.89
N ARG A 186 -10.86 -4.13 12.52
CA ARG A 186 -11.38 -3.87 13.87
C ARG A 186 -10.27 -3.79 14.90
N GLU A 187 -9.27 -4.65 14.80
CA GLU A 187 -8.15 -4.71 15.76
C GLU A 187 -7.17 -3.55 15.58
N PHE A 188 -6.97 -3.09 14.33
CA PHE A 188 -5.93 -2.11 14.00
C PHE A 188 -6.47 -0.78 13.44
N SER A 189 -7.75 -0.47 13.61
CA SER A 189 -8.40 0.71 13.01
C SER A 189 -7.66 2.03 13.26
N ASP A 190 -7.07 2.21 14.45
CA ASP A 190 -6.31 3.41 14.82
C ASP A 190 -4.92 3.49 14.14
N ASN A 191 -4.43 2.39 13.59
CA ASN A 191 -3.11 2.31 12.95
C ASN A 191 -3.18 2.23 11.44
N ILE A 192 -4.34 1.82 10.88
CA ILE A 192 -4.51 1.71 9.44
C ILE A 192 -4.66 3.10 8.83
N CYS A 193 -3.74 3.48 7.96
CA CYS A 193 -3.73 4.78 7.26
C CYS A 193 -3.97 4.66 5.75
N HIS A 194 -4.07 3.43 5.23
CA HIS A 194 -4.36 3.14 3.84
C HIS A 194 -4.96 1.74 3.68
N ILE A 195 -5.79 1.54 2.65
CA ILE A 195 -6.43 0.24 2.38
C ILE A 195 -6.33 -0.08 0.90
N HIS A 196 -5.84 -1.29 0.58
CA HIS A 196 -5.89 -1.88 -0.75
C HIS A 196 -7.14 -2.74 -0.87
N LEU A 197 -8.03 -2.34 -1.77
CA LEU A 197 -9.33 -2.99 -1.99
C LEU A 197 -9.24 -3.96 -3.17
N SER A 198 -9.68 -5.16 -2.95
CA SER A 198 -9.89 -6.20 -3.96
C SER A 198 -10.97 -7.16 -3.48
N ASP A 199 -11.51 -7.95 -4.38
CA ASP A 199 -12.47 -8.98 -4.05
C ASP A 199 -11.90 -10.38 -4.33
N HIS A 200 -12.60 -11.41 -3.86
CA HIS A 200 -12.23 -12.81 -4.03
C HIS A 200 -13.45 -13.72 -4.00
N ASP A 201 -13.30 -14.89 -4.63
CA ASP A 201 -14.20 -16.03 -4.47
C ASP A 201 -13.38 -17.32 -4.20
N GLU A 202 -13.99 -18.47 -4.31
CA GLU A 202 -13.34 -19.77 -4.10
C GLU A 202 -12.28 -20.08 -5.17
N ASN A 203 -12.44 -19.53 -6.37
CA ASN A 203 -11.60 -19.79 -7.53
C ASN A 203 -10.60 -18.65 -7.84
N HIS A 204 -10.96 -17.43 -7.50
CA HIS A 204 -10.22 -16.23 -7.84
C HIS A 204 -9.88 -15.43 -6.57
N LYS A 205 -8.63 -15.12 -6.40
CA LYS A 205 -8.12 -14.50 -5.16
C LYS A 205 -7.85 -12.99 -5.29
N CYS A 206 -8.07 -12.43 -6.47
CA CYS A 206 -7.85 -11.02 -6.76
C CYS A 206 -8.73 -10.62 -7.95
N MET A 207 -9.82 -9.95 -7.69
CA MET A 207 -10.81 -9.53 -8.68
C MET A 207 -11.40 -8.17 -8.31
N PRO A 208 -12.09 -7.48 -9.24
CA PRO A 208 -12.71 -6.19 -8.95
C PRO A 208 -13.68 -6.28 -7.77
N PRO A 209 -13.72 -5.26 -6.91
CA PRO A 209 -14.73 -5.18 -5.86
C PRO A 209 -16.16 -5.38 -6.42
N PHE A 210 -16.95 -6.20 -5.71
CA PHE A 210 -18.31 -6.66 -6.03
C PHE A 210 -18.42 -7.74 -7.12
N ASP A 211 -17.32 -8.18 -7.71
CA ASP A 211 -17.33 -9.36 -8.59
C ASP A 211 -17.20 -10.68 -7.79
N GLY A 212 -16.85 -10.60 -6.51
CA GLY A 212 -16.66 -11.73 -5.60
C GLY A 212 -17.64 -11.80 -4.44
N LYS A 213 -17.14 -12.18 -3.26
CA LYS A 213 -17.96 -12.47 -2.07
C LYS A 213 -17.61 -11.63 -0.85
N PHE A 214 -16.63 -10.72 -0.95
CA PHE A 214 -16.23 -9.91 0.19
C PHE A 214 -17.32 -8.89 0.57
N ASP A 215 -17.61 -8.78 1.87
CA ASP A 215 -18.64 -7.87 2.38
C ASP A 215 -18.09 -6.44 2.55
N PHE A 216 -18.04 -5.70 1.45
CA PHE A 216 -17.65 -4.29 1.48
C PHE A 216 -18.59 -3.42 2.32
N ALA A 217 -19.88 -3.77 2.39
CA ALA A 217 -20.83 -2.99 3.19
C ALA A 217 -20.50 -3.11 4.69
N ALA A 218 -20.14 -4.29 5.17
CA ALA A 218 -19.69 -4.50 6.54
C ALA A 218 -18.38 -3.75 6.84
N LEU A 219 -17.37 -3.82 5.93
CA LEU A 219 -16.11 -3.07 6.10
C LEU A 219 -16.37 -1.58 6.16
N PHE A 220 -17.11 -1.01 5.21
CA PHE A 220 -17.37 0.44 5.15
C PHE A 220 -18.23 0.93 6.32
N SER A 221 -19.17 0.11 6.83
CA SER A 221 -19.89 0.42 8.07
C SER A 221 -18.93 0.53 9.25
N LEU A 222 -18.03 -0.44 9.40
CA LEU A 222 -17.02 -0.45 10.45
C LEU A 222 -16.03 0.73 10.31
N MET A 223 -15.65 1.10 9.09
CA MET A 223 -14.83 2.29 8.83
C MET A 223 -15.51 3.58 9.30
N LYS A 224 -16.81 3.72 9.03
CA LYS A 224 -17.61 4.87 9.52
C LYS A 224 -17.70 4.91 11.05
N GLU A 225 -17.99 3.76 11.67
CA GLU A 225 -18.05 3.63 13.13
C GLU A 225 -16.75 4.08 13.82
N ASN A 226 -15.60 3.73 13.21
CA ASN A 226 -14.27 4.09 13.68
C ASN A 226 -13.77 5.46 13.15
N LYS A 227 -14.62 6.21 12.43
CA LYS A 227 -14.28 7.54 11.86
C LYS A 227 -13.04 7.51 10.95
N TYR A 228 -12.83 6.39 10.28
CA TYR A 228 -11.76 6.28 9.28
C TYR A 228 -12.03 7.25 8.14
N SER A 229 -11.09 8.13 7.86
CA SER A 229 -11.25 9.22 6.87
C SER A 229 -10.17 9.21 5.78
N ASP A 230 -9.22 8.30 5.87
CA ASP A 230 -8.16 8.15 4.88
C ASP A 230 -8.70 7.51 3.58
N ASP A 231 -7.93 7.69 2.50
CA ASP A 231 -8.33 7.17 1.20
C ASP A 231 -8.00 5.69 1.05
N CYS A 232 -8.76 5.01 0.17
CA CYS A 232 -8.52 3.63 -0.24
C CYS A 232 -8.20 3.58 -1.73
N VAL A 233 -7.52 2.54 -2.18
CA VAL A 233 -7.30 2.28 -3.61
C VAL A 233 -7.67 0.85 -3.97
N ILE A 234 -8.25 0.67 -5.15
CA ILE A 234 -8.37 -0.65 -5.76
C ILE A 234 -6.99 -1.06 -6.23
N GLU A 235 -6.50 -2.22 -5.76
CA GLU A 235 -5.23 -2.79 -6.17
C GLU A 235 -5.40 -4.23 -6.63
N LEU A 236 -5.25 -4.44 -7.93
CA LEU A 236 -5.40 -5.74 -8.58
C LEU A 236 -4.17 -6.10 -9.41
N TYR A 237 -3.95 -7.40 -9.59
CA TYR A 237 -3.10 -7.85 -10.68
C TYR A 237 -3.77 -7.56 -12.03
N ARG A 238 -2.99 -7.23 -13.06
CA ARG A 238 -3.54 -6.98 -14.41
C ARG A 238 -4.40 -8.12 -14.94
N SER A 239 -4.13 -9.35 -14.54
CA SER A 239 -4.92 -10.53 -14.88
C SER A 239 -6.24 -10.65 -14.10
N GLY A 240 -6.48 -9.81 -13.12
CA GLY A 240 -7.67 -9.84 -12.27
C GLY A 240 -8.90 -9.17 -12.90
N PHE A 241 -8.75 -8.46 -14.02
CA PHE A 241 -9.83 -7.79 -14.74
C PHE A 241 -9.56 -7.77 -16.26
N GLU A 242 -10.61 -7.67 -17.04
CA GLU A 242 -10.51 -7.67 -18.51
C GLU A 242 -10.51 -6.25 -19.08
N ARG A 243 -11.38 -5.38 -18.55
CA ARG A 243 -11.63 -4.03 -19.06
C ARG A 243 -11.52 -2.99 -17.93
N ILE A 244 -11.08 -1.79 -18.28
CA ILE A 244 -10.89 -0.68 -17.34
C ILE A 244 -12.21 -0.26 -16.68
N ASP A 245 -13.33 -0.33 -17.40
CA ASP A 245 -14.64 0.02 -16.86
C ASP A 245 -15.06 -0.85 -15.65
N GLN A 246 -14.56 -2.07 -15.51
CA GLN A 246 -14.78 -2.87 -14.30
C GLN A 246 -14.18 -2.17 -13.05
N LEU A 247 -13.00 -1.53 -13.19
CA LEU A 247 -12.40 -0.76 -12.09
C LEU A 247 -13.20 0.52 -11.80
N THR A 248 -13.66 1.20 -12.85
CA THR A 248 -14.49 2.42 -12.73
C THR A 248 -15.80 2.11 -12.03
N ASP A 249 -16.49 1.05 -12.45
CA ASP A 249 -17.76 0.63 -11.86
C ASP A 249 -17.59 0.24 -10.39
N SER A 250 -16.57 -0.55 -10.09
CA SER A 250 -16.24 -0.94 -8.71
C SER A 250 -15.94 0.28 -7.83
N MET A 251 -15.15 1.23 -8.34
CA MET A 251 -14.82 2.48 -7.63
C MET A 251 -16.10 3.25 -7.28
N HIS A 252 -16.98 3.47 -8.25
CA HIS A 252 -18.25 4.18 -8.03
C HIS A 252 -19.19 3.44 -7.08
N MET A 253 -19.19 2.09 -7.10
CA MET A 253 -20.00 1.30 -6.16
C MET A 253 -19.46 1.43 -4.73
N LEU A 254 -18.15 1.39 -4.55
CA LEU A 254 -17.50 1.58 -3.24
C LEU A 254 -17.76 2.98 -2.68
N GLU A 255 -17.68 4.03 -3.50
CA GLU A 255 -17.93 5.41 -3.08
C GLU A 255 -19.36 5.64 -2.58
N ARG A 256 -20.32 4.85 -3.07
CA ARG A 256 -21.73 4.92 -2.60
C ARG A 256 -21.95 4.30 -1.22
N LEU A 257 -21.01 3.48 -0.77
CA LEU A 257 -21.06 2.88 0.57
C LEU A 257 -20.63 3.87 1.67
N TYR A 258 -19.83 4.88 1.31
CA TYR A 258 -19.33 5.88 2.25
C TYR A 258 -20.16 7.17 2.20
#